data_d55ab713d221013b443132b45ca98af0
#
_entry.id   d55ab713d221013b443132b45ca98af0
#
_cell.length_a   1.000
_cell.length_b   1.000
_cell.length_c   1.000
_cell.angle_alpha   90.00
_cell.angle_beta   90.00
_cell.angle_gamma   90.00
#
_symmetry.space_group_name_H-M   'P 1'
#
loop_
_entity.id
_entity.type
_entity.pdbx_description
1 polymer ?
#
loop_
_entity_poly.entity_id
_entity_poly.type
_entity_poly.pdbx_seq_one_letter_code
_entity_poly.pdbx_strand_id
1 'polypeptide(L)'
;MQTAKQKLKRAAPWLFLLLVLAGLAAVRGLAANYEIGYEIMNGDFQNYNPVRHLLAGQVPYRDFTVYLGAGELYSVGGLLLVLGNSFGRSMFATNFCTWFYFELLVLAVCLVVIGTAR
;
A
#
# COMPACT_ATOMS: atom_id res chain seq x y z
N MET A 1 -22.94 -26.09 -11.29
CA MET A 1 -21.75 -25.82 -10.47
C MET A 1 -20.56 -25.52 -11.39
N GLN A 2 -19.96 -24.32 -11.32
CA GLN A 2 -18.73 -24.03 -12.10
C GLN A 2 -17.55 -24.77 -11.50
N THR A 3 -16.76 -25.43 -12.34
CA THR A 3 -15.55 -26.12 -11.89
C THR A 3 -14.49 -25.11 -11.41
N ALA A 4 -13.61 -25.50 -10.48
CA ALA A 4 -12.52 -24.64 -9.97
C ALA A 4 -11.66 -24.05 -11.12
N LYS A 5 -11.43 -24.84 -12.18
CA LYS A 5 -10.71 -24.38 -13.40
C LYS A 5 -11.41 -23.24 -14.12
N GLN A 6 -12.76 -23.20 -14.17
CA GLN A 6 -13.51 -22.11 -14.81
C GLN A 6 -13.45 -20.82 -13.97
N LYS A 7 -13.53 -20.95 -12.64
CA LYS A 7 -13.36 -19.79 -11.74
C LYS A 7 -11.95 -19.20 -11.87
N LEU A 8 -10.92 -20.04 -11.91
CA LEU A 8 -9.54 -19.59 -12.06
C LEU A 8 -9.31 -18.89 -13.41
N LYS A 9 -9.83 -19.42 -14.53
CA LYS A 9 -9.72 -18.76 -15.85
C LYS A 9 -10.38 -17.39 -15.88
N ARG A 10 -11.47 -17.18 -15.17
CA ARG A 10 -12.13 -15.86 -15.06
C ARG A 10 -11.36 -14.90 -14.15
N ALA A 11 -10.69 -15.40 -13.10
CA ALA A 11 -9.91 -14.59 -12.20
C ALA A 11 -8.51 -14.22 -12.74
N ALA A 12 -7.96 -15.03 -13.66
CA ALA A 12 -6.59 -14.85 -14.17
C ALA A 12 -6.28 -13.46 -14.71
N PRO A 13 -7.13 -12.82 -15.57
CA PRO A 13 -6.85 -11.49 -16.08
C PRO A 13 -6.84 -10.42 -14.95
N TRP A 14 -7.68 -10.57 -13.94
CA TRP A 14 -7.72 -9.67 -12.79
C TRP A 14 -6.50 -9.84 -11.89
N LEU A 15 -6.08 -11.08 -11.66
CA LEU A 15 -4.85 -11.37 -10.92
C LEU A 15 -3.62 -10.81 -11.65
N PHE A 16 -3.55 -10.98 -12.98
CA PHE A 16 -2.49 -10.41 -13.78
C PHE A 16 -2.47 -8.87 -13.69
N LEU A 17 -3.62 -8.22 -13.81
CA LEU A 17 -3.74 -6.77 -13.67
C LEU A 17 -3.28 -6.30 -12.29
N LEU A 18 -3.72 -6.96 -11.21
CA LEU A 18 -3.28 -6.63 -9.85
C LEU A 18 -1.78 -6.80 -9.66
N LEU A 19 -1.17 -7.83 -10.27
CA LEU A 19 0.28 -8.02 -10.22
C LEU A 19 1.02 -6.90 -10.98
N VAL A 20 0.50 -6.45 -12.12
CA VAL A 20 1.07 -5.32 -12.86
C VAL A 20 1.00 -4.04 -12.04
N LEU A 21 -0.15 -3.72 -11.44
CA LEU A 21 -0.31 -2.54 -10.58
C LEU A 21 0.63 -2.62 -9.38
N ALA A 22 0.69 -3.75 -8.69
CA ALA A 22 1.63 -3.94 -7.59
C ALA A 22 3.11 -3.78 -8.02
N GLY A 23 3.45 -4.24 -9.21
CA GLY A 23 4.78 -4.06 -9.79
C GLY A 23 5.11 -2.59 -10.06
N LEU A 24 4.17 -1.82 -10.62
CA LEU A 24 4.33 -0.39 -10.86
C LEU A 24 4.46 0.38 -9.53
N ALA A 25 3.61 0.09 -8.56
CA ALA A 25 3.69 0.68 -7.22
C ALA A 25 5.03 0.35 -6.54
N ALA A 26 5.55 -0.86 -6.70
CA ALA A 26 6.86 -1.25 -6.16
C ALA A 26 8.01 -0.46 -6.81
N VAL A 27 7.99 -0.29 -8.13
CA VAL A 27 8.99 0.54 -8.84
C VAL A 27 8.95 1.98 -8.34
N ARG A 28 7.75 2.56 -8.16
CA ARG A 28 7.57 3.91 -7.60
C ARG A 28 8.07 4.00 -6.16
N GLY A 29 7.76 3.00 -5.33
CA GLY A 29 8.24 2.95 -3.95
C GLY A 29 9.76 2.85 -3.85
N LEU A 30 10.40 2.10 -4.75
CA LEU A 30 11.87 2.04 -4.84
C LEU A 30 12.46 3.36 -5.32
N ALA A 31 11.90 3.97 -6.36
CA ALA A 31 12.38 5.26 -6.89
C ALA A 31 12.34 6.35 -5.82
N ALA A 32 11.25 6.45 -5.06
CA ALA A 32 11.11 7.42 -3.98
C ALA A 32 12.21 7.30 -2.91
N ASN A 33 12.72 6.10 -2.65
CA ASN A 33 13.83 5.90 -1.72
C ASN A 33 15.16 6.48 -2.20
N TYR A 34 15.34 6.69 -3.51
CA TYR A 34 16.56 7.29 -4.09
C TYR A 34 16.48 8.81 -4.21
N GLU A 35 15.27 9.37 -4.23
CA GLU A 35 15.04 10.81 -4.38
C GLU A 35 15.13 11.58 -3.06
N ILE A 36 15.41 10.90 -1.94
CA ILE A 36 15.38 11.52 -0.62
C ILE A 36 16.60 12.41 -0.41
N GLY A 37 16.38 13.69 -0.62
CA GLY A 37 17.20 14.74 -0.03
C GLY A 37 16.90 14.90 1.46
N TYR A 38 17.84 15.41 2.21
CA TYR A 38 17.78 15.62 3.68
C TYR A 38 16.57 16.45 4.17
N GLU A 39 15.81 17.07 3.27
CA GLU A 39 14.72 18.02 3.61
C GLU A 39 13.36 17.33 3.91
N ILE A 40 13.18 16.06 3.56
CA ILE A 40 11.87 15.36 3.64
C ILE A 40 11.73 14.48 4.89
N MET A 41 12.74 14.38 5.73
CA MET A 41 12.76 13.45 6.86
C MET A 41 11.60 13.60 7.86
N ASN A 42 11.01 14.80 8.00
CA ASN A 42 10.02 15.03 9.05
C ASN A 42 8.70 14.33 8.78
N GLY A 43 8.21 14.35 7.53
CA GLY A 43 6.98 13.64 7.13
C GLY A 43 7.13 12.13 7.21
N ASP A 44 8.27 11.60 6.82
CA ASP A 44 8.55 10.17 6.83
C ASP A 44 8.64 9.60 8.25
N PHE A 45 9.20 10.36 9.19
CA PHE A 45 9.17 10.01 10.61
C PHE A 45 7.76 10.02 11.19
N GLN A 46 6.89 10.94 10.77
CA GLN A 46 5.50 10.97 11.19
C GLN A 46 4.73 9.71 10.75
N ASN A 47 5.10 9.15 9.60
CA ASN A 47 4.50 7.90 9.11
C ASN A 47 5.09 6.65 9.80
N TYR A 48 6.42 6.63 9.97
CA TYR A 48 7.12 5.48 10.54
C TYR A 48 6.91 5.31 12.04
N ASN A 49 6.85 6.41 12.79
CA ASN A 49 6.76 6.32 14.24
C ASN A 49 5.48 5.63 14.73
N PRO A 50 4.26 5.94 14.24
CA PRO A 50 3.06 5.19 14.59
C PRO A 50 3.15 3.70 14.25
N VAL A 51 3.77 3.35 13.13
CA VAL A 51 3.95 1.95 12.73
C VAL A 51 4.86 1.20 13.70
N ARG A 52 5.93 1.85 14.19
CA ARG A 52 6.80 1.26 15.23
C ARG A 52 6.03 0.96 16.51
N HIS A 53 5.17 1.88 16.95
CA HIS A 53 4.32 1.68 18.13
C HIS A 53 3.36 0.52 17.93
N LEU A 54 2.73 0.42 16.75
CA LEU A 54 1.85 -0.71 16.39
C LEU A 54 2.62 -2.04 16.43
N LEU A 55 3.81 -2.11 15.83
CA LEU A 55 4.64 -3.32 15.79
C LEU A 55 5.21 -3.70 17.18
N ALA A 56 5.27 -2.73 18.10
CA ALA A 56 5.60 -2.97 19.50
C ALA A 56 4.40 -3.44 20.34
N GLY A 57 3.23 -3.69 19.72
CA GLY A 57 2.03 -4.17 20.39
C GLY A 57 1.19 -3.08 21.05
N GLN A 58 1.49 -1.81 20.82
CA GLN A 58 0.69 -0.69 21.34
C GLN A 58 -0.58 -0.51 20.51
N VAL A 59 -1.64 0.00 21.15
CA VAL A 59 -2.96 0.16 20.54
C VAL A 59 -3.13 1.58 20.00
N PRO A 60 -3.42 1.74 18.67
CA PRO A 60 -3.66 3.04 18.06
C PRO A 60 -4.80 3.78 18.77
N TYR A 61 -4.68 5.09 18.85
CA TYR A 61 -5.63 6.03 19.51
C TYR A 61 -5.79 5.87 21.02
N ARG A 62 -5.27 4.78 21.61
CA ARG A 62 -5.18 4.62 23.07
C ARG A 62 -3.79 4.96 23.58
N ASP A 63 -2.76 4.39 22.97
CA ASP A 63 -1.38 4.47 23.46
C ASP A 63 -0.55 5.49 22.65
N PHE A 64 -0.99 5.82 21.43
CA PHE A 64 -0.34 6.80 20.56
C PHE A 64 -1.31 7.41 19.55
N THR A 65 -0.97 8.59 19.02
CA THR A 65 -1.77 9.31 18.02
C THR A 65 -1.44 8.84 16.61
N VAL A 66 -2.46 8.72 15.76
CA VAL A 66 -2.35 8.37 14.34
C VAL A 66 -2.87 9.53 13.50
N TYR A 67 -1.98 10.14 12.68
CA TYR A 67 -2.32 11.32 11.87
C TYR A 67 -2.96 10.97 10.53
N LEU A 68 -2.49 9.90 9.88
CA LEU A 68 -2.88 9.52 8.51
C LEU A 68 -4.01 8.49 8.45
N GLY A 69 -4.55 8.13 9.59
CA GLY A 69 -5.64 7.17 9.68
C GLY A 69 -5.20 5.71 9.76
N ALA A 70 -6.13 4.86 10.20
CA ALA A 70 -5.87 3.46 10.50
C ALA A 70 -5.52 2.62 9.25
N GLY A 71 -6.09 2.96 8.09
CA GLY A 71 -5.88 2.20 6.86
C GLY A 71 -4.40 2.18 6.44
N GLU A 72 -3.74 3.32 6.42
CA GLU A 72 -2.32 3.41 6.09
C GLU A 72 -1.47 2.73 7.15
N LEU A 73 -1.74 3.00 8.43
CA LEU A 73 -1.02 2.42 9.55
C LEU A 73 -0.97 0.88 9.48
N TYR A 74 -2.10 0.24 9.28
CA TYR A 74 -2.18 -1.23 9.24
C TYR A 74 -1.60 -1.80 7.93
N SER A 75 -1.73 -1.11 6.81
CA SER A 75 -1.17 -1.55 5.53
C SER A 75 0.36 -1.50 5.55
N VAL A 76 0.92 -0.39 6.00
CA VAL A 76 2.38 -0.23 6.15
C VAL A 76 2.91 -1.19 7.22
N GLY A 77 2.22 -1.30 8.37
CA GLY A 77 2.57 -2.24 9.42
C GLY A 77 2.58 -3.69 8.94
N GLY A 78 1.56 -4.10 8.18
CA GLY A 78 1.48 -5.43 7.59
C GLY A 78 2.63 -5.73 6.62
N LEU A 79 3.02 -4.76 5.79
CA LEU A 79 4.19 -4.90 4.92
C LEU A 79 5.49 -5.01 5.73
N LEU A 80 5.66 -4.24 6.80
CA LEU A 80 6.86 -4.30 7.63
C LEU A 80 7.00 -5.59 8.43
N LEU A 81 5.91 -6.30 8.72
CA LEU A 81 5.98 -7.66 9.28
C LEU A 81 6.70 -8.63 8.33
N VAL A 82 6.54 -8.44 7.02
CA VAL A 82 7.19 -9.30 6.00
C VAL A 82 8.56 -8.76 5.61
N LEU A 83 8.67 -7.46 5.38
CA LEU A 83 9.90 -6.84 4.91
C LEU A 83 10.93 -6.62 6.02
N GLY A 84 10.49 -6.58 7.26
CA GLY A 84 11.28 -6.21 8.43
C GLY A 84 11.16 -4.72 8.77
N ASN A 85 11.31 -4.43 10.07
CA ASN A 85 11.12 -3.10 10.64
C ASN A 85 12.37 -2.24 10.51
N SER A 86 12.40 -1.33 9.53
CA SER A 86 13.41 -0.29 9.40
C SER A 86 12.83 0.95 8.74
N PHE A 87 13.47 2.11 8.96
CA PHE A 87 13.03 3.38 8.39
C PHE A 87 12.94 3.33 6.85
N GLY A 88 13.99 2.90 6.16
CA GLY A 88 14.00 2.82 4.70
C GLY A 88 12.93 1.88 4.13
N ARG A 89 12.66 0.76 4.83
CA ARG A 89 11.58 -0.16 4.43
C ARG A 89 10.20 0.44 4.70
N SER A 90 10.05 1.24 5.74
CA SER A 90 8.82 1.98 6.01
C SER A 90 8.54 3.01 4.91
N MET A 91 9.55 3.72 4.46
CA MET A 91 9.43 4.66 3.34
C MET A 91 8.99 3.94 2.06
N PHE A 92 9.64 2.82 1.73
CA PHE A 92 9.20 1.99 0.62
C PHE A 92 7.75 1.56 0.79
N ALA A 93 7.38 1.03 1.96
CA ALA A 93 6.04 0.52 2.24
C ALA A 93 4.96 1.62 2.14
N THR A 94 5.23 2.82 2.67
CA THR A 94 4.33 3.97 2.58
C THR A 94 4.12 4.39 1.12
N ASN A 95 5.20 4.57 0.37
CA ASN A 95 5.11 4.94 -1.05
C ASN A 95 4.43 3.85 -1.88
N PHE A 96 4.75 2.58 -1.64
CA PHE A 96 4.09 1.45 -2.29
C PHE A 96 2.59 1.46 -2.03
N CYS A 97 2.14 1.57 -0.78
CA CYS A 97 0.73 1.60 -0.43
C CYS A 97 0.01 2.79 -1.08
N THR A 98 0.60 3.99 -1.00
CA THR A 98 0.04 5.21 -1.59
C THR A 98 -0.19 5.05 -3.09
N TRP A 99 0.82 4.61 -3.84
CA TRP A 99 0.70 4.42 -5.28
C TRP A 99 -0.25 3.28 -5.64
N PHE A 100 -0.19 2.17 -4.94
CA PHE A 100 -1.07 1.03 -5.18
C PHE A 100 -2.54 1.38 -4.95
N TYR A 101 -2.87 2.10 -3.88
CA TYR A 101 -4.24 2.56 -3.64
C TYR A 101 -4.70 3.59 -4.67
N PHE A 102 -3.83 4.50 -5.09
CA PHE A 102 -4.14 5.44 -6.16
C PHE A 102 -4.46 4.71 -7.47
N GLU A 103 -3.66 3.74 -7.87
CA GLU A 103 -3.87 2.95 -9.08
C GLU A 103 -5.17 2.14 -9.01
N LEU A 104 -5.49 1.55 -7.85
CA LEU A 104 -6.78 0.87 -7.63
C LEU A 104 -7.96 1.82 -7.74
N LEU A 105 -7.84 3.04 -7.20
CA LEU A 105 -8.88 4.07 -7.32
C LEU A 105 -9.11 4.46 -8.77
N VAL A 106 -8.04 4.73 -9.52
CA VAL A 106 -8.13 5.05 -10.96
C VAL A 106 -8.80 3.91 -11.71
N LEU A 107 -8.40 2.67 -11.46
CA LEU A 107 -9.03 1.48 -12.06
C LEU A 107 -10.53 1.42 -11.74
N ALA A 108 -10.91 1.61 -10.48
CA ALA A 108 -12.31 1.59 -10.06
C ALA A 108 -13.14 2.65 -10.77
N VAL A 109 -12.63 3.89 -10.86
CA VAL A 109 -13.28 4.98 -11.59
C VAL A 109 -13.44 4.64 -13.08
N CYS A 110 -12.39 4.13 -13.73
CA CYS A 110 -12.46 3.71 -15.13
C CYS A 110 -13.52 2.63 -15.34
N LEU A 111 -13.62 1.63 -14.47
CA LEU A 111 -14.62 0.57 -14.57
C LEU A 111 -16.05 1.09 -14.41
N VAL A 112 -16.27 2.04 -13.49
CA VAL A 112 -17.58 2.69 -13.31
C VAL A 112 -17.95 3.48 -14.57
N VAL A 113 -17.04 4.31 -15.10
CA VAL A 113 -17.29 5.12 -16.30
C VAL A 113 -17.60 4.24 -17.51
N ILE A 114 -16.82 3.18 -17.75
CA ILE A 114 -17.06 2.24 -18.85
C ILE A 114 -18.38 1.48 -18.64
N GLY A 115 -18.69 1.11 -17.39
CA GLY A 115 -19.93 0.41 -17.06
C GLY A 115 -21.18 1.27 -17.27
N THR A 116 -21.10 2.58 -17.01
CA THR A 116 -22.21 3.52 -17.20
C THR A 116 -22.38 4.00 -18.66
N ALA A 117 -21.34 3.86 -19.49
CA ALA A 117 -21.35 4.23 -20.90
C ALA A 117 -21.96 3.14 -21.83
N ARG A 118 -22.29 1.98 -21.29
CA ARG A 118 -22.95 0.86 -22.00
C ARG A 118 -24.43 0.79 -21.71
#